data_1c038f667324e2eeb2ff19f483588fd7
#
_entry.id   1c038f667324e2eeb2ff19f483588fd7
#
_cell.length_a   1.000
_cell.length_b   1.000
_cell.length_c   1.000
_cell.angle_alpha   90.00
_cell.angle_beta   90.00
_cell.angle_gamma   90.00
#
_symmetry.space_group_name_H-M   'P 1'
#
loop_
_entity.id
_entity.type
_entity.pdbx_description
1 polymer ?
#
loop_
_entity_poly.entity_id
_entity_poly.type
_entity_poly.pdbx_seq_one_letter_code
_entity_poly.pdbx_strand_id
1 'polypeptide(L)'
;INVRLPNILKYLDDYQPDVLCLQELKCLSDKYPFDALKEAGFYTEQACQKTYNGVSIISKVQGEEVVDNPVNISIDEKRSIAGTYNGVRVINFYVVNGQSINSDKYQHKLKWLLKAKQYISDQLKIYPKLIVVGDFNIVPNESDASNFSSEDILCSDKERNALQSLFDLGLIDCYANDDEA
;
A
#
# COMPACT_ATOMS: atom_id res chain seq x y z
N ILE A 1 5.30 3.50 -13.30
CA ILE A 1 5.55 4.89 -12.86
C ILE A 1 5.94 5.80 -14.04
N ASN A 2 6.86 5.43 -14.91
CA ASN A 2 7.43 6.32 -15.94
C ASN A 2 6.39 6.95 -16.86
N VAL A 3 5.43 6.18 -17.36
CA VAL A 3 4.34 6.68 -18.23
C VAL A 3 3.46 7.71 -17.50
N ARG A 4 3.36 7.63 -16.18
CA ARG A 4 2.53 8.50 -15.34
C ARG A 4 3.31 9.63 -14.67
N LEU A 5 4.63 9.71 -14.88
CA LEU A 5 5.47 10.70 -14.22
C LEU A 5 4.98 12.15 -14.37
N PRO A 6 4.55 12.61 -15.56
CA PRO A 6 4.02 13.97 -15.70
C PRO A 6 2.79 14.22 -14.82
N ASN A 7 1.91 13.22 -14.68
CA ASN A 7 0.72 13.32 -13.84
C ASN A 7 1.10 13.33 -12.34
N ILE A 8 2.11 12.54 -11.96
CA ILE A 8 2.63 12.49 -10.59
C ILE A 8 3.24 13.85 -10.22
N LEU A 9 4.11 14.39 -11.07
CA LEU A 9 4.73 15.71 -10.85
C LEU A 9 3.68 16.81 -10.74
N LYS A 10 2.67 16.80 -11.62
CA LYS A 10 1.57 17.74 -11.56
C LYS A 10 0.79 17.60 -10.25
N TYR A 11 0.47 16.37 -9.81
CA TYR A 11 -0.22 16.13 -8.53
C TYR A 11 0.60 16.64 -7.34
N LEU A 12 1.91 16.38 -7.33
CA LEU A 12 2.81 16.86 -6.29
C LEU A 12 2.87 18.38 -6.23
N ASP A 13 2.84 19.06 -7.39
CA ASP A 13 2.82 20.52 -7.49
C ASP A 13 1.47 21.10 -7.05
N ASP A 14 0.36 20.57 -7.54
CA ASP A 14 -1.00 21.07 -7.26
C ASP A 14 -1.40 20.88 -5.77
N TYR A 15 -1.09 19.73 -5.18
CA TYR A 15 -1.61 19.34 -3.86
C TYR A 15 -0.57 19.38 -2.73
N GLN A 16 0.71 19.43 -3.06
CA GLN A 16 1.80 19.54 -2.08
C GLN A 16 1.70 18.54 -0.90
N PRO A 17 1.40 17.25 -1.12
CA PRO A 17 1.27 16.30 -0.03
C PRO A 17 2.58 16.14 0.73
N ASP A 18 2.52 15.87 2.03
CA ASP A 18 3.71 15.55 2.83
C ASP A 18 4.28 14.19 2.45
N VAL A 19 3.38 13.24 2.15
CA VAL A 19 3.71 11.88 1.71
C VAL A 19 2.74 11.43 0.62
N LEU A 20 3.26 10.87 -0.47
CA LEU A 20 2.52 10.22 -1.54
C LEU A 20 2.98 8.77 -1.68
N CYS A 21 2.06 7.84 -1.54
CA CYS A 21 2.30 6.40 -1.69
C CYS A 21 1.81 5.89 -3.04
N LEU A 22 2.68 5.21 -3.78
CA LEU A 22 2.35 4.67 -5.10
C LEU A 22 2.46 3.14 -5.11
N GLN A 23 1.60 2.54 -5.93
CA GLN A 23 1.58 1.11 -6.23
C GLN A 23 1.72 0.91 -7.74
N GLU A 24 1.99 -0.32 -8.16
CA GLU A 24 2.14 -0.71 -9.56
C GLU A 24 3.24 0.08 -10.31
N LEU A 25 4.41 0.21 -9.72
CA LEU A 25 5.53 0.94 -10.34
C LEU A 25 5.96 0.32 -11.67
N LYS A 26 5.95 -1.01 -11.76
CA LYS A 26 6.23 -1.80 -12.97
C LYS A 26 7.57 -1.42 -13.64
N CYS A 27 8.57 -1.11 -12.85
CA CYS A 27 9.91 -0.76 -13.33
C CYS A 27 11.00 -1.37 -12.45
N LEU A 28 12.20 -1.50 -12.99
CA LEU A 28 13.39 -1.79 -12.21
C LEU A 28 13.88 -0.53 -11.49
N SER A 29 14.69 -0.70 -10.47
CA SER A 29 15.21 0.41 -9.65
C SER A 29 16.05 1.40 -10.49
N ASP A 30 16.83 0.91 -11.45
CA ASP A 30 17.62 1.75 -12.38
C ASP A 30 16.76 2.57 -13.38
N LYS A 31 15.47 2.26 -13.47
CA LYS A 31 14.48 2.97 -14.31
C LYS A 31 13.50 3.80 -13.49
N TYR A 32 13.64 3.81 -12.17
CA TYR A 32 12.81 4.67 -11.33
C TYR A 32 13.22 6.14 -11.50
N PRO A 33 12.28 7.09 -11.62
CA PRO A 33 12.57 8.48 -11.98
C PRO A 33 13.08 9.32 -10.79
N PHE A 34 14.17 8.89 -10.15
CA PHE A 34 14.75 9.55 -8.98
C PHE A 34 15.09 11.02 -9.24
N ASP A 35 15.76 11.30 -10.34
CA ASP A 35 16.26 12.66 -10.64
C ASP A 35 15.10 13.65 -10.79
N ALA A 36 14.07 13.28 -11.54
CA ALA A 36 12.92 14.15 -11.76
C ALA A 36 12.15 14.45 -10.47
N LEU A 37 12.01 13.46 -9.57
CA LEU A 37 11.34 13.64 -8.28
C LEU A 37 12.20 14.46 -7.31
N LYS A 38 13.52 14.26 -7.34
CA LYS A 38 14.46 15.06 -6.56
C LYS A 38 14.51 16.52 -7.03
N GLU A 39 14.52 16.76 -8.35
CA GLU A 39 14.44 18.11 -8.92
C GLU A 39 13.13 18.82 -8.54
N ALA A 40 12.03 18.06 -8.40
CA ALA A 40 10.76 18.56 -7.88
C ALA A 40 10.75 18.79 -6.35
N GLY A 41 11.87 18.52 -5.63
CA GLY A 41 12.02 18.77 -4.20
C GLY A 41 11.59 17.63 -3.29
N PHE A 42 11.44 16.41 -3.81
CA PHE A 42 10.98 15.25 -3.03
C PHE A 42 12.05 14.19 -2.83
N TYR A 43 12.05 13.57 -1.67
CA TYR A 43 12.75 12.34 -1.37
C TYR A 43 11.89 11.14 -1.80
N THR A 44 12.55 10.03 -2.13
CA THR A 44 11.83 8.85 -2.61
C THR A 44 12.47 7.57 -2.11
N GLU A 45 11.61 6.68 -1.62
CA GLU A 45 11.96 5.32 -1.25
C GLU A 45 11.13 4.34 -2.10
N GLN A 46 11.71 3.22 -2.51
CA GLN A 46 11.05 2.33 -3.44
C GLN A 46 11.44 0.85 -3.25
N ALA A 47 10.48 -0.02 -3.51
CA ALA A 47 10.65 -1.45 -3.69
C ALA A 47 10.20 -1.80 -5.12
N CYS A 48 11.13 -1.79 -6.05
CA CYS A 48 10.85 -1.97 -7.48
C CYS A 48 10.83 -3.43 -7.91
N GLN A 49 9.99 -3.74 -8.90
CA GLN A 49 9.96 -5.03 -9.58
C GLN A 49 9.69 -4.84 -11.06
N LYS A 50 10.40 -5.60 -11.90
CA LYS A 50 10.21 -5.56 -13.36
C LYS A 50 8.82 -6.07 -13.74
N THR A 51 8.15 -5.37 -14.65
CA THR A 51 6.88 -5.77 -15.29
C THR A 51 5.66 -5.73 -14.38
N TYR A 52 5.77 -6.20 -13.13
CA TYR A 52 4.67 -6.30 -12.17
C TYR A 52 5.02 -5.64 -10.86
N ASN A 53 4.00 -5.38 -10.03
CA ASN A 53 4.16 -4.89 -8.66
C ASN A 53 5.01 -3.62 -8.54
N GLY A 54 5.70 -3.47 -7.42
CA GLY A 54 6.49 -2.31 -7.07
C GLY A 54 5.67 -1.25 -6.32
N VAL A 55 6.24 -0.76 -5.23
CA VAL A 55 5.65 0.27 -4.37
C VAL A 55 6.69 1.34 -4.06
N SER A 56 6.26 2.58 -3.86
CA SER A 56 7.13 3.65 -3.40
C SER A 56 6.45 4.61 -2.44
N ILE A 57 7.27 5.32 -1.68
CA ILE A 57 6.87 6.46 -0.85
C ILE A 57 7.66 7.66 -1.37
N ILE A 58 6.96 8.73 -1.72
CA ILE A 58 7.50 10.02 -2.15
C ILE A 58 7.15 11.01 -1.04
N SER A 59 8.11 11.80 -0.54
CA SER A 59 7.91 12.66 0.63
C SER A 59 8.74 13.94 0.58
N LYS A 60 8.28 14.99 1.29
CA LYS A 60 9.02 16.25 1.46
C LYS A 60 10.24 16.12 2.36
N VAL A 61 10.28 15.10 3.20
CA VAL A 61 11.38 14.84 4.14
C VAL A 61 11.98 13.47 3.88
N GLN A 62 13.24 13.31 4.20
CA GLN A 62 13.91 12.02 4.08
C GLN A 62 13.27 11.00 5.04
N GLY A 63 13.01 9.79 4.53
CA GLY A 63 12.50 8.68 5.33
C GLY A 63 13.55 8.13 6.28
N GLU A 64 13.13 7.83 7.51
CA GLU A 64 13.92 7.15 8.52
C GLU A 64 13.46 5.71 8.68
N GLU A 65 14.36 4.80 9.08
CA GLU A 65 14.05 3.39 9.34
C GLU A 65 13.26 2.72 8.21
N VAL A 66 13.67 3.02 6.97
CA VAL A 66 13.00 2.49 5.77
C VAL A 66 13.25 0.99 5.66
N VAL A 67 12.17 0.24 5.40
CA VAL A 67 12.20 -1.21 5.21
C VAL A 67 11.58 -1.55 3.85
N ASP A 68 12.42 -2.07 2.94
CA ASP A 68 11.99 -2.61 1.65
C ASP A 68 11.29 -3.95 1.83
N ASN A 69 10.06 -4.05 1.32
CA ASN A 69 9.27 -5.25 1.22
C ASN A 69 9.11 -6.05 2.54
N PRO A 70 8.70 -5.41 3.65
CA PRO A 70 8.61 -6.05 4.96
C PRO A 70 7.59 -7.20 5.01
N VAL A 71 6.53 -7.14 4.20
CA VAL A 71 5.55 -8.22 4.05
C VAL A 71 5.89 -9.01 2.79
N ASN A 72 6.80 -9.97 2.95
CA ASN A 72 7.28 -10.80 1.87
C ASN A 72 6.91 -12.27 2.10
N ILE A 73 6.18 -12.87 1.15
CA ILE A 73 5.91 -14.31 1.10
C ILE A 73 6.73 -14.98 0.00
N SER A 74 7.03 -14.23 -1.07
CA SER A 74 7.88 -14.61 -2.17
C SER A 74 8.93 -13.51 -2.38
N ILE A 75 10.19 -13.90 -2.56
CA ILE A 75 11.31 -12.97 -2.79
C ILE A 75 11.15 -12.12 -4.06
N ASP A 76 10.31 -12.56 -4.98
CA ASP A 76 10.09 -11.90 -6.27
C ASP A 76 8.92 -10.91 -6.26
N GLU A 77 8.20 -10.75 -5.13
CA GLU A 77 7.03 -9.86 -5.04
C GLU A 77 7.32 -8.63 -4.18
N LYS A 78 7.49 -7.48 -4.83
CA LYS A 78 7.67 -6.17 -4.19
C LYS A 78 6.31 -5.49 -3.99
N ARG A 79 5.67 -5.75 -2.83
CA ARG A 79 4.29 -5.35 -2.52
C ARG A 79 4.15 -4.50 -1.26
N SER A 80 5.24 -4.24 -0.58
CA SER A 80 5.20 -3.45 0.66
C SER A 80 6.47 -2.61 0.81
N ILE A 81 6.31 -1.45 1.43
CA ILE A 81 7.42 -0.60 1.87
C ILE A 81 6.96 0.17 3.10
N ALA A 82 7.85 0.43 4.03
CA ALA A 82 7.55 1.21 5.22
C ALA A 82 8.70 2.17 5.53
N GLY A 83 8.37 3.34 6.07
CA GLY A 83 9.33 4.34 6.51
C GLY A 83 8.72 5.25 7.55
N THR A 84 9.55 5.99 8.30
CA THR A 84 9.10 6.96 9.29
C THR A 84 9.37 8.38 8.77
N TYR A 85 8.34 9.22 8.75
CA TYR A 85 8.36 10.57 8.21
C TYR A 85 7.82 11.55 9.27
N ASN A 86 8.66 12.46 9.76
CA ASN A 86 8.29 13.38 10.85
C ASN A 86 7.66 12.67 12.07
N GLY A 87 8.20 11.50 12.43
CA GLY A 87 7.74 10.72 13.58
C GLY A 87 6.43 9.93 13.34
N VAL A 88 5.93 9.88 12.11
CA VAL A 88 4.79 9.05 11.70
C VAL A 88 5.29 7.86 10.89
N ARG A 89 4.99 6.64 11.34
CA ARG A 89 5.26 5.41 10.59
C ARG A 89 4.26 5.27 9.46
N VAL A 90 4.72 5.25 8.22
CA VAL A 90 3.89 5.05 7.02
C VAL A 90 4.20 3.68 6.44
N ILE A 91 3.17 2.88 6.22
CA ILE A 91 3.24 1.56 5.59
C ILE A 91 2.42 1.59 4.32
N ASN A 92 3.05 1.36 3.18
CA ASN A 92 2.41 1.32 1.88
C ASN A 92 2.30 -0.13 1.39
N PHE A 93 1.08 -0.59 1.13
CA PHE A 93 0.78 -1.92 0.66
C PHE A 93 0.23 -1.95 -0.77
N TYR A 94 0.59 -2.98 -1.50
CA TYR A 94 -0.07 -3.41 -2.72
C TYR A 94 -0.49 -4.87 -2.54
N VAL A 95 -1.67 -5.06 -1.98
CA VAL A 95 -2.20 -6.39 -1.65
C VAL A 95 -2.42 -7.21 -2.93
N VAL A 96 -2.16 -8.49 -2.86
CA VAL A 96 -2.37 -9.43 -3.97
C VAL A 96 -3.82 -9.38 -4.44
N ASN A 97 -4.07 -9.29 -5.75
CA ASN A 97 -5.43 -9.28 -6.29
C ASN A 97 -6.18 -10.60 -6.01
N GLY A 98 -5.53 -11.75 -6.18
CA GLY A 98 -6.11 -13.07 -5.90
C GLY A 98 -6.71 -13.77 -7.12
N GLN A 99 -6.92 -13.10 -8.23
CA GLN A 99 -7.40 -13.58 -9.52
C GLN A 99 -8.81 -14.18 -9.51
N SER A 100 -9.07 -15.24 -8.76
CA SER A 100 -10.39 -15.87 -8.59
C SER A 100 -10.46 -16.64 -7.29
N ILE A 101 -11.65 -16.75 -6.70
CA ILE A 101 -11.91 -17.55 -5.51
C ILE A 101 -11.47 -19.02 -5.77
N ASN A 102 -10.85 -19.62 -4.77
CA ASN A 102 -10.28 -20.98 -4.81
C ASN A 102 -9.03 -21.17 -5.69
N SER A 103 -8.47 -20.12 -6.30
CA SER A 103 -7.18 -20.19 -6.98
C SER A 103 -6.00 -20.22 -5.98
N ASP A 104 -4.83 -20.68 -6.43
CA ASP A 104 -3.59 -20.59 -5.63
C ASP A 104 -3.24 -19.14 -5.30
N LYS A 105 -3.54 -18.20 -6.20
CA LYS A 105 -3.33 -16.76 -5.97
C LYS A 105 -4.25 -16.21 -4.89
N TYR A 106 -5.48 -16.73 -4.78
CA TYR A 106 -6.37 -16.38 -3.70
C TYR A 106 -5.85 -16.86 -2.34
N GLN A 107 -5.36 -18.10 -2.27
CA GLN A 107 -4.73 -18.63 -1.05
C GLN A 107 -3.46 -17.84 -0.70
N HIS A 108 -2.69 -17.43 -1.70
CA HIS A 108 -1.52 -16.57 -1.53
C HIS A 108 -1.91 -15.21 -0.96
N LYS A 109 -2.99 -14.58 -1.46
CA LYS A 109 -3.55 -13.33 -0.93
C LYS A 109 -3.88 -13.42 0.55
N LEU A 110 -4.63 -14.45 0.95
CA LEU A 110 -5.01 -14.65 2.36
C LEU A 110 -3.78 -14.84 3.27
N LYS A 111 -2.78 -15.59 2.81
CA LYS A 111 -1.51 -15.74 3.53
C LYS A 111 -0.74 -14.42 3.62
N TRP A 112 -0.76 -13.63 2.56
CA TRP A 112 -0.12 -12.32 2.54
C TRP A 112 -0.77 -11.37 3.55
N LEU A 113 -2.11 -11.31 3.58
CA LEU A 113 -2.87 -10.51 4.55
C LEU A 113 -2.60 -10.92 6.00
N LEU A 114 -2.46 -12.21 6.27
CA LEU A 114 -2.09 -12.71 7.61
C LEU A 114 -0.69 -12.21 8.02
N LYS A 115 0.28 -12.22 7.10
CA LYS A 115 1.62 -11.66 7.35
C LYS A 115 1.58 -10.14 7.51
N ALA A 116 0.76 -9.43 6.71
CA ALA A 116 0.56 -8.00 6.85
C ALA A 116 0.01 -7.64 8.24
N LYS A 117 -0.99 -8.39 8.72
CA LYS A 117 -1.52 -8.25 10.08
C LYS A 117 -0.42 -8.40 11.13
N GLN A 118 0.40 -9.44 11.04
CA GLN A 118 1.50 -9.66 11.99
C GLN A 118 2.49 -8.50 11.95
N TYR A 119 2.88 -8.04 10.75
CA TYR A 119 3.80 -6.93 10.60
C TYR A 119 3.23 -5.64 11.21
N ILE A 120 1.96 -5.28 10.94
CA ILE A 120 1.31 -4.11 11.53
C ILE A 120 1.28 -4.23 13.06
N SER A 121 0.89 -5.39 13.60
CA SER A 121 0.88 -5.64 15.05
C SER A 121 2.23 -5.40 15.71
N ASP A 122 3.32 -5.81 15.05
CA ASP A 122 4.67 -5.59 15.57
C ASP A 122 5.09 -4.12 15.44
N GLN A 123 4.70 -3.44 14.35
CA GLN A 123 4.98 -2.01 14.17
C GLN A 123 4.21 -1.14 15.20
N LEU A 124 2.96 -1.46 15.53
CA LEU A 124 2.18 -0.74 16.53
C LEU A 124 2.80 -0.75 17.94
N LYS A 125 3.58 -1.77 18.27
CA LYS A 125 4.32 -1.84 19.54
C LYS A 125 5.47 -0.82 19.64
N ILE A 126 5.98 -0.39 18.48
CA ILE A 126 7.16 0.47 18.37
C ILE A 126 6.74 1.91 18.03
N TYR A 127 5.77 2.06 17.11
CA TYR A 127 5.35 3.34 16.55
C TYR A 127 3.91 3.65 16.96
N PRO A 128 3.70 4.57 17.93
CA PRO A 128 2.34 4.93 18.38
C PRO A 128 1.56 5.74 17.34
N LYS A 129 2.26 6.38 16.38
CA LYS A 129 1.68 7.08 15.24
C LYS A 129 1.97 6.28 13.99
N LEU A 130 0.98 5.54 13.51
CA LEU A 130 1.12 4.65 12.38
C LEU A 130 -0.04 4.82 11.41
N ILE A 131 0.27 4.90 10.12
CA ILE A 131 -0.67 4.97 9.01
C ILE A 131 -0.39 3.80 8.07
N VAL A 132 -1.43 3.07 7.70
CA VAL A 132 -1.39 2.03 6.66
C VAL A 132 -2.20 2.53 5.48
N VAL A 133 -1.57 2.58 4.31
CA VAL A 133 -2.20 3.03 3.06
C VAL A 133 -1.87 2.06 1.92
N GLY A 134 -2.57 2.21 0.80
CA GLY A 134 -2.26 1.46 -0.41
C GLY A 134 -3.49 0.91 -1.13
N ASP A 135 -3.24 -0.02 -2.05
CA ASP A 135 -4.27 -0.77 -2.74
C ASP A 135 -4.49 -2.11 -2.02
N PHE A 136 -5.61 -2.22 -1.32
CA PHE A 136 -5.94 -3.44 -0.57
C PHE A 136 -6.53 -4.54 -1.43
N ASN A 137 -6.99 -4.22 -2.64
CA ASN A 137 -7.68 -5.19 -3.51
C ASN A 137 -8.81 -5.95 -2.76
N ILE A 138 -9.53 -5.26 -1.89
CA ILE A 138 -10.68 -5.77 -1.15
C ILE A 138 -11.75 -4.67 -1.14
N VAL A 139 -12.98 -5.06 -1.40
CA VAL A 139 -14.17 -4.22 -1.25
C VAL A 139 -14.66 -4.36 0.19
N PRO A 140 -14.52 -3.33 1.04
CA PRO A 140 -14.88 -3.44 2.46
C PRO A 140 -16.39 -3.57 2.67
N ASN A 141 -17.20 -2.75 2.00
CA ASN A 141 -18.64 -2.70 2.15
C ASN A 141 -19.36 -2.95 0.82
N GLU A 142 -20.60 -3.40 0.87
CA GLU A 142 -21.44 -3.63 -0.33
C GLU A 142 -21.66 -2.34 -1.14
N SER A 143 -21.74 -1.20 -0.45
CA SER A 143 -21.88 0.13 -1.08
C SER A 143 -20.68 0.55 -1.91
N ASP A 144 -19.50 -0.05 -1.69
CA ASP A 144 -18.25 0.32 -2.36
C ASP A 144 -18.07 -0.36 -3.72
N ALA A 145 -19.04 -1.18 -4.14
CA ALA A 145 -19.04 -1.86 -5.44
C ALA A 145 -20.38 -1.70 -6.16
N SER A 146 -20.34 -1.41 -7.45
CA SER A 146 -21.55 -1.30 -8.29
C SER A 146 -22.29 -2.62 -8.44
N ASN A 147 -21.58 -3.75 -8.43
CA ASN A 147 -22.10 -5.11 -8.45
C ASN A 147 -21.39 -5.92 -7.37
N PHE A 148 -22.00 -6.04 -6.21
CA PHE A 148 -21.42 -6.79 -5.10
C PHE A 148 -21.94 -8.23 -5.11
N SER A 149 -21.03 -9.19 -4.97
CA SER A 149 -21.34 -10.59 -4.66
C SER A 149 -20.24 -11.16 -3.77
N SER A 150 -20.63 -11.77 -2.66
CA SER A 150 -19.68 -12.46 -1.74
C SER A 150 -19.01 -13.69 -2.38
N GLU A 151 -19.47 -14.12 -3.56
CA GLU A 151 -18.87 -15.19 -4.36
C GLU A 151 -17.81 -14.66 -5.34
N ASP A 152 -17.70 -13.33 -5.49
CA ASP A 152 -16.72 -12.71 -6.36
C ASP A 152 -15.41 -12.41 -5.64
N ILE A 153 -14.32 -12.43 -6.43
CA ILE A 153 -13.02 -11.96 -5.97
C ILE A 153 -13.11 -10.49 -5.52
N LEU A 154 -12.32 -10.09 -4.56
CA LEU A 154 -12.29 -8.80 -3.84
C LEU A 154 -13.47 -8.59 -2.88
N CYS A 155 -14.58 -9.34 -3.02
CA CYS A 155 -15.80 -9.17 -2.24
C CYS A 155 -16.06 -10.32 -1.24
N SER A 156 -15.26 -11.38 -1.28
CA SER A 156 -15.51 -12.58 -0.48
C SER A 156 -15.42 -12.32 1.02
N ASP A 157 -16.23 -13.07 1.80
CA ASP A 157 -16.23 -12.97 3.26
C ASP A 157 -14.83 -13.21 3.88
N LYS A 158 -14.04 -14.11 3.29
CA LYS A 158 -12.67 -14.36 3.78
C LYS A 158 -11.75 -13.17 3.58
N GLU A 159 -11.88 -12.44 2.47
CA GLU A 159 -11.11 -11.21 2.21
C GLU A 159 -11.53 -10.10 3.15
N ARG A 160 -12.85 -9.87 3.29
CA ARG A 160 -13.41 -8.86 4.20
C ARG A 160 -13.06 -9.15 5.66
N ASN A 161 -13.15 -10.41 6.10
CA ASN A 161 -12.73 -10.81 7.44
C ASN A 161 -11.22 -10.62 7.66
N ALA A 162 -10.40 -10.87 6.64
CA ALA A 162 -8.97 -10.61 6.70
C ALA A 162 -8.69 -9.10 6.83
N LEU A 163 -9.39 -8.24 6.08
CA LEU A 163 -9.31 -6.79 6.21
C LEU A 163 -9.81 -6.32 7.59
N GLN A 164 -10.97 -6.80 8.04
CA GLN A 164 -11.50 -6.49 9.38
C GLN A 164 -10.48 -6.84 10.47
N SER A 165 -9.78 -7.93 10.32
CA SER A 165 -8.75 -8.33 11.28
C SER A 165 -7.58 -7.35 11.41
N LEU A 166 -7.37 -6.44 10.44
CA LEU A 166 -6.41 -5.34 10.53
C LEU A 166 -6.99 -4.22 11.39
N PHE A 167 -8.28 -3.89 11.21
CA PHE A 167 -8.98 -2.91 12.06
C PHE A 167 -9.03 -3.36 13.52
N ASP A 168 -9.18 -4.66 13.77
CA ASP A 168 -9.18 -5.25 15.14
C ASP A 168 -7.86 -5.03 15.90
N LEU A 169 -6.79 -4.60 15.21
CA LEU A 169 -5.55 -4.16 15.85
C LEU A 169 -5.63 -2.74 16.44
N GLY A 170 -6.77 -2.05 16.27
CA GLY A 170 -6.99 -0.68 16.72
C GLY A 170 -6.79 0.37 15.63
N LEU A 171 -6.70 -0.04 14.36
CA LEU A 171 -6.68 0.89 13.22
C LEU A 171 -8.09 1.44 12.97
N ILE A 172 -8.17 2.67 12.49
CA ILE A 172 -9.41 3.37 12.13
C ILE A 172 -9.36 3.64 10.63
N ASP A 173 -10.47 3.38 9.94
CA ASP A 173 -10.65 3.84 8.57
C ASP A 173 -10.97 5.35 8.59
N CYS A 174 -10.00 6.15 8.16
CA CYS A 174 -10.16 7.61 8.18
C CYS A 174 -11.20 8.10 7.17
N TYR A 175 -11.49 7.32 6.11
CA TYR A 175 -12.47 7.71 5.09
C TYR A 175 -13.91 7.42 5.52
N ALA A 176 -14.15 6.30 6.22
CA ALA A 176 -15.49 5.91 6.66
C ALA A 176 -16.10 6.85 7.71
N ASN A 177 -15.29 7.71 8.34
CA ASN A 177 -15.76 8.66 9.36
C ASN A 177 -16.04 10.07 8.82
N ASP A 178 -15.78 10.34 7.53
CA ASP A 178 -16.03 11.67 6.94
C ASP A 178 -17.51 11.92 6.57
N ASP A 179 -18.36 10.89 6.59
CA ASP A 179 -19.80 11.01 6.32
C ASP A 179 -20.62 11.55 7.53
N GLU A 180 -19.99 11.79 8.68
CA GLU A 180 -20.63 12.33 9.90
C GLU A 180 -20.21 13.77 10.24
N ALA A 181 -19.50 14.50 9.35
CA ALA A 181 -19.02 15.85 9.58
C ALA A 181 -19.82 16.93 8.84
#